data_7e890c4ec0c34c500ad3ef71f9d7d9fa
#
_entry.id   7e890c4ec0c34c500ad3ef71f9d7d9fa
#
_cell.length_a   1.000
_cell.length_b   1.000
_cell.length_c   1.000
_cell.angle_alpha   90.00
_cell.angle_beta   90.00
_cell.angle_gamma   90.00
#
_symmetry.space_group_name_H-M   'P 1'
#
loop_
_entity.id
_entity.type
_entity.pdbx_description
1 polymer ?
#
loop_
_entity_poly.entity_id
_entity_poly.type
_entity_poly.pdbx_seq_one_letter_code
_entity_poly.pdbx_strand_id
1 'polypeptide(L)'
;MDCLILVRRRQVGFLVAFASLALMLATPVAAQVKAGDFITPENEAKVKDLVSPGVYYKVQRGMTMKIVPSERIDWPPPYKDATEKYSSQVRLSKDHRTVVGYVAGQPFPLIDANDPDAATKVVWNNVFRPITSDDYDLRYFDCDTVYTGYKKPFFEVAYGQLGHYAGYNLVGRTEVEPLPVDPDFKHTNRLWLFLLGPELAPEDARGTSLLRYRYADPKHGDDTWDWTTGTRRLRRLNEAINSSATGTQTFDPDHYSGFNPKTEEYNYKFLGEKEMLATVDAEHSPEVRCPTDGGASACPERWQMRHMYIVSAEPRRDVNNAEALESKSVIYMDSEMWFEPYVDTYDRRGELFRNHLSWLAYRDRPVPDAKVAIYPFKREYVVGVSSTDVQASSATMCYLPGLETPERECWYINMGAVDKAFFTTEAMVKMSEVGHM
;
A
#
# COMPACT_ATOMS: atom_id res chain seq x y z
N MET A 1 87.05 23.42 -26.77
CA MET A 1 87.50 24.77 -26.38
C MET A 1 86.35 25.36 -25.65
N ASP A 2 86.37 25.20 -24.36
CA ASP A 2 86.51 26.16 -23.25
C ASP A 2 85.17 26.95 -23.06
N CYS A 3 84.60 27.05 -21.93
CA CYS A 3 85.17 27.43 -20.64
C CYS A 3 84.13 27.16 -19.49
N LEU A 4 84.61 26.60 -18.39
CA LEU A 4 83.94 26.56 -17.11
C LEU A 4 83.83 27.96 -16.50
N ILE A 5 82.64 28.32 -15.94
CA ILE A 5 82.52 29.27 -14.86
C ILE A 5 81.60 28.73 -13.76
N LEU A 6 82.22 28.45 -12.58
CA LEU A 6 81.53 28.16 -11.33
C LEU A 6 80.92 29.48 -10.77
N VAL A 7 79.63 29.45 -10.47
CA VAL A 7 79.05 30.46 -9.59
C VAL A 7 78.30 29.75 -8.42
N ARG A 8 78.88 29.89 -7.26
CA ARG A 8 78.31 29.55 -5.96
C ARG A 8 77.04 30.44 -5.76
N ARG A 9 75.87 29.84 -5.64
CA ARG A 9 74.70 30.51 -5.08
C ARG A 9 74.42 29.98 -3.68
N ARG A 10 74.34 30.91 -2.73
CA ARG A 10 73.89 30.75 -1.36
C ARG A 10 72.45 30.28 -1.35
N GLN A 11 72.14 29.22 -0.62
CA GLN A 11 70.77 28.82 -0.28
C GLN A 11 70.26 29.79 0.79
N VAL A 12 69.18 30.54 0.43
CA VAL A 12 68.34 31.27 1.38
C VAL A 12 67.09 30.40 1.53
N GLY A 13 66.95 29.75 2.67
CA GLY A 13 65.77 28.99 2.99
C GLY A 13 64.55 29.88 3.24
N PHE A 14 63.56 29.79 2.39
CA PHE A 14 62.21 30.34 2.65
C PHE A 14 61.40 29.20 3.23
N LEU A 15 61.09 29.29 4.51
CA LEU A 15 60.02 28.51 5.16
C LEU A 15 58.69 29.08 4.72
N VAL A 16 58.02 28.41 3.78
CA VAL A 16 56.61 28.69 3.44
C VAL A 16 55.75 27.83 4.38
N ALA A 17 55.19 28.48 5.39
CA ALA A 17 54.16 27.87 6.23
C ALA A 17 52.88 27.73 5.43
N PHE A 18 52.51 26.50 5.03
CA PHE A 18 51.19 26.18 4.51
C PHE A 18 50.19 26.17 5.66
N ALA A 19 49.45 27.25 5.84
CA ALA A 19 48.27 27.26 6.66
C ALA A 19 47.16 26.55 5.88
N SER A 20 46.94 25.26 6.16
CA SER A 20 45.82 24.48 5.65
C SER A 20 44.51 24.99 6.31
N LEU A 21 43.79 25.88 5.61
CA LEU A 21 42.46 26.30 5.97
C LEU A 21 41.52 25.12 5.67
N ALA A 22 41.28 24.27 6.65
CA ALA A 22 40.26 23.25 6.58
C ALA A 22 38.91 23.94 6.56
N LEU A 23 38.35 24.15 5.35
CA LEU A 23 36.98 24.52 5.15
C LEU A 23 36.12 23.31 5.61
N MET A 24 35.67 23.33 6.86
CA MET A 24 34.62 22.44 7.31
C MET A 24 33.35 22.85 6.51
N LEU A 25 33.08 22.15 5.42
CA LEU A 25 31.77 22.13 4.81
C LEU A 25 30.83 21.57 5.88
N ALA A 26 30.20 22.44 6.65
CA ALA A 26 29.03 22.10 7.44
C ALA A 26 27.98 21.63 6.43
N THR A 27 27.84 20.30 6.26
CA THR A 27 26.65 19.74 5.64
C THR A 27 25.48 20.30 6.44
N PRO A 28 24.48 20.94 5.79
CA PRO A 28 23.30 21.35 6.51
C PRO A 28 22.73 20.08 7.13
N VAL A 29 22.71 19.99 8.45
CA VAL A 29 21.89 19.02 9.17
C VAL A 29 20.49 19.35 8.73
N ALA A 30 19.93 18.56 7.83
CA ALA A 30 18.53 18.68 7.46
C ALA A 30 17.78 18.72 8.77
N ALA A 31 16.98 19.76 8.98
CA ALA A 31 16.25 19.96 10.22
C ALA A 31 15.33 18.74 10.39
N GLN A 32 15.75 17.81 11.24
CA GLN A 32 15.05 16.57 11.47
C GLN A 32 13.70 16.91 12.08
N VAL A 33 12.60 16.46 11.46
CA VAL A 33 11.27 16.64 12.02
C VAL A 33 11.18 15.97 13.39
N LYS A 34 10.41 16.55 14.29
CA LYS A 34 10.20 16.04 15.64
C LYS A 34 8.72 16.00 15.97
N ALA A 35 8.36 15.16 16.92
CA ALA A 35 7.00 15.15 17.46
C ALA A 35 6.57 16.57 17.92
N GLY A 36 5.39 16.99 17.49
CA GLY A 36 4.84 18.33 17.68
C GLY A 36 5.03 19.24 16.47
N ASP A 37 5.87 18.90 15.49
CA ASP A 37 5.97 19.68 14.26
C ASP A 37 4.67 19.55 13.44
N PHE A 38 4.30 20.67 12.80
CA PHE A 38 3.20 20.70 11.84
C PHE A 38 3.76 21.08 10.47
N ILE A 39 3.54 20.20 9.50
CA ILE A 39 4.04 20.37 8.13
C ILE A 39 2.92 20.93 7.27
N THR A 40 3.27 21.96 6.51
CA THR A 40 2.43 22.65 5.54
C THR A 40 3.24 22.92 4.26
N PRO A 41 2.64 23.39 3.17
CA PRO A 41 3.38 23.76 1.97
C PRO A 41 4.51 24.78 2.22
N GLU A 42 4.38 25.65 3.23
CA GLU A 42 5.38 26.67 3.54
C GLU A 42 6.67 26.11 4.15
N ASN A 43 6.59 24.92 4.75
CA ASN A 43 7.75 24.26 5.37
C ASN A 43 8.01 22.86 4.82
N GLU A 44 7.45 22.51 3.68
CA GLU A 44 7.52 21.20 3.02
C GLU A 44 8.93 20.64 2.90
N ALA A 45 9.93 21.51 2.72
CA ALA A 45 11.33 21.11 2.55
C ALA A 45 11.84 20.25 3.71
N LYS A 46 11.24 20.33 4.91
CA LYS A 46 11.58 19.51 6.07
C LYS A 46 11.30 18.02 5.86
N VAL A 47 10.35 17.67 4.99
CA VAL A 47 9.92 16.27 4.79
C VAL A 47 10.32 15.72 3.43
N LYS A 48 10.97 16.48 2.57
CA LYS A 48 11.34 16.08 1.21
C LYS A 48 12.03 14.73 1.15
N ASP A 49 12.96 14.48 2.07
CA ASP A 49 13.73 13.25 2.12
C ASP A 49 13.12 12.19 3.07
N LEU A 50 11.98 12.50 3.70
CA LEU A 50 11.32 11.63 4.67
C LEU A 50 10.02 11.01 4.13
N VAL A 51 9.64 11.30 2.91
CA VAL A 51 8.47 10.76 2.23
C VAL A 51 8.82 10.39 0.79
N SER A 52 7.92 9.69 0.10
CA SER A 52 8.10 9.40 -1.32
C SER A 52 7.89 10.64 -2.20
N PRO A 53 8.38 10.65 -3.44
CA PRO A 53 8.11 11.69 -4.42
C PRO A 53 6.61 11.99 -4.59
N GLY A 54 5.77 10.96 -4.59
CA GLY A 54 4.32 11.13 -4.74
C GLY A 54 3.65 11.74 -3.50
N VAL A 55 4.08 11.36 -2.31
CA VAL A 55 3.62 11.99 -1.07
C VAL A 55 4.12 13.43 -1.00
N TYR A 56 5.38 13.69 -1.36
CA TYR A 56 5.92 15.05 -1.41
C TYR A 56 5.14 15.96 -2.37
N TYR A 57 4.75 15.43 -3.54
CA TYR A 57 3.87 16.12 -4.48
C TYR A 57 2.55 16.58 -3.83
N LYS A 58 1.95 15.75 -2.96
CA LYS A 58 0.72 16.10 -2.22
C LYS A 58 0.97 17.21 -1.19
N VAL A 59 2.09 17.14 -0.44
CA VAL A 59 2.45 18.21 0.53
C VAL A 59 2.62 19.56 -0.17
N GLN A 60 3.25 19.58 -1.32
CA GLN A 60 3.39 20.80 -2.12
C GLN A 60 2.06 21.38 -2.59
N ARG A 61 1.00 20.58 -2.61
CA ARG A 61 -0.36 20.97 -3.03
C ARG A 61 -1.33 21.20 -1.88
N GLY A 62 -0.84 21.18 -0.65
CA GLY A 62 -1.63 21.54 0.51
C GLY A 62 -1.91 20.43 1.50
N MET A 63 -1.44 19.19 1.26
CA MET A 63 -1.50 18.15 2.29
C MET A 63 -0.69 18.60 3.51
N THR A 64 -1.28 18.47 4.69
CA THR A 64 -0.64 18.83 5.96
C THR A 64 -0.37 17.58 6.78
N MET A 65 0.66 17.65 7.65
CA MET A 65 1.04 16.53 8.49
C MET A 65 1.23 16.99 9.94
N LYS A 66 0.62 16.30 10.89
CA LYS A 66 0.88 16.45 12.32
C LYS A 66 1.88 15.38 12.74
N ILE A 67 3.11 15.76 13.03
CA ILE A 67 4.14 14.79 13.41
C ILE A 67 3.89 14.37 14.87
N VAL A 68 3.81 13.07 15.10
CA VAL A 68 3.59 12.47 16.42
C VAL A 68 4.72 11.52 16.80
N PRO A 69 4.88 11.17 18.08
CA PRO A 69 5.84 10.14 18.48
C PRO A 69 5.57 8.81 17.79
N SER A 70 6.63 8.08 17.45
CA SER A 70 6.51 6.74 16.89
C SER A 70 5.99 5.76 17.94
N GLU A 71 5.02 4.95 17.57
CA GLU A 71 4.52 3.82 18.36
C GLU A 71 4.95 2.52 17.70
N ARG A 72 5.37 1.56 18.50
CA ARG A 72 5.68 0.21 18.02
C ARG A 72 4.37 -0.50 17.67
N ILE A 73 4.32 -1.08 16.48
CA ILE A 73 3.23 -1.92 16.04
C ILE A 73 3.56 -3.38 16.37
N ASP A 74 2.68 -4.02 17.08
CA ASP A 74 2.83 -5.42 17.46
C ASP A 74 1.78 -6.29 16.76
N TRP A 75 2.18 -7.49 16.34
CA TRP A 75 1.26 -8.38 15.62
C TRP A 75 0.25 -9.03 16.55
N PRO A 76 -0.94 -9.39 16.05
CA PRO A 76 -1.88 -10.23 16.77
C PRO A 76 -1.20 -11.49 17.32
N PRO A 77 -1.44 -11.87 18.59
CA PRO A 77 -0.80 -13.03 19.20
C PRO A 77 -0.94 -14.32 18.38
N PRO A 78 -2.11 -14.69 17.79
CA PRO A 78 -2.22 -15.87 16.96
C PRO A 78 -1.33 -15.84 15.71
N TYR A 79 -1.10 -14.68 15.15
CA TYR A 79 -0.20 -14.51 14.00
C TYR A 79 1.27 -14.68 14.40
N LYS A 80 1.67 -14.19 15.59
CA LYS A 80 3.01 -14.43 16.14
C LYS A 80 3.26 -15.91 16.37
N ASP A 81 2.33 -16.58 17.04
CA ASP A 81 2.42 -18.02 17.33
C ASP A 81 2.56 -18.84 16.04
N ALA A 82 1.79 -18.50 15.02
CA ALA A 82 1.89 -19.12 13.71
C ALA A 82 3.24 -18.84 13.04
N THR A 83 3.77 -17.62 13.18
CA THR A 83 5.09 -17.23 12.65
C THR A 83 6.21 -18.05 13.30
N GLU A 84 6.21 -18.13 14.62
CA GLU A 84 7.20 -18.93 15.36
C GLU A 84 7.16 -20.41 14.96
N LYS A 85 5.95 -20.93 14.76
CA LYS A 85 5.75 -22.34 14.44
C LYS A 85 6.13 -22.72 13.01
N TYR A 86 5.88 -21.85 12.03
CA TYR A 86 5.92 -22.24 10.62
C TYR A 86 6.98 -21.52 9.78
N SER A 87 7.51 -20.36 10.19
CA SER A 87 8.40 -19.58 9.33
C SER A 87 9.71 -20.29 8.97
N SER A 88 10.25 -21.12 9.86
CA SER A 88 11.53 -21.82 9.64
C SER A 88 11.53 -22.82 8.47
N GLN A 89 10.35 -23.28 8.04
CA GLN A 89 10.22 -24.19 6.90
C GLN A 89 10.00 -23.48 5.56
N VAL A 90 9.73 -22.18 5.61
CA VAL A 90 9.42 -21.37 4.42
C VAL A 90 10.70 -21.04 3.67
N ARG A 91 10.69 -21.21 2.37
CA ARG A 91 11.76 -20.84 1.46
C ARG A 91 11.20 -20.34 0.14
N LEU A 92 12.01 -19.66 -0.64
CA LEU A 92 11.66 -19.37 -2.03
C LEU A 92 11.84 -20.61 -2.90
N SER A 93 11.08 -20.67 -3.99
CA SER A 93 11.22 -21.67 -5.05
C SER A 93 12.60 -21.58 -5.73
N LYS A 94 12.95 -22.57 -6.55
CA LYS A 94 14.25 -22.60 -7.25
C LYS A 94 14.47 -21.42 -8.20
N ASP A 95 13.40 -20.84 -8.71
CA ASP A 95 13.43 -19.66 -9.58
C ASP A 95 13.31 -18.35 -8.79
N HIS A 96 13.33 -18.42 -7.44
CA HIS A 96 13.27 -17.29 -6.50
C HIS A 96 12.01 -16.42 -6.63
N ARG A 97 10.89 -16.97 -7.12
CA ARG A 97 9.67 -16.19 -7.41
C ARG A 97 8.51 -16.47 -6.48
N THR A 98 8.36 -17.72 -6.04
CA THR A 98 7.24 -18.17 -5.21
C THR A 98 7.71 -18.66 -3.85
N VAL A 99 6.82 -18.68 -2.87
CA VAL A 99 7.08 -19.30 -1.57
C VAL A 99 6.74 -20.80 -1.61
N VAL A 100 7.55 -21.57 -0.92
CA VAL A 100 7.38 -23.03 -0.76
C VAL A 100 7.41 -23.35 0.73
N GLY A 101 6.51 -24.22 1.16
CA GLY A 101 6.42 -24.64 2.55
C GLY A 101 5.67 -23.65 3.46
N TYR A 102 5.03 -22.64 2.90
CA TYR A 102 4.22 -21.70 3.67
C TYR A 102 2.96 -22.39 4.22
N VAL A 103 2.64 -22.08 5.46
CA VAL A 103 1.45 -22.58 6.16
C VAL A 103 0.65 -21.41 6.74
N ALA A 104 1.22 -20.65 7.67
CA ALA A 104 0.61 -19.47 8.28
C ALA A 104 1.67 -18.57 8.95
N GLY A 105 1.27 -17.36 9.30
CA GLY A 105 2.14 -16.34 9.91
C GLY A 105 3.06 -15.65 8.90
N GLN A 106 4.07 -14.96 9.38
CA GLN A 106 5.04 -14.23 8.55
C GLN A 106 6.00 -15.21 7.86
N PRO A 107 6.08 -15.21 6.50
CA PRO A 107 6.95 -16.16 5.81
C PRO A 107 8.44 -15.93 6.10
N PHE A 108 8.88 -14.66 6.10
CA PHE A 108 10.28 -14.28 6.28
C PHE A 108 10.41 -13.19 7.35
N PRO A 109 10.34 -13.56 8.66
CA PRO A 109 10.31 -12.57 9.76
C PRO A 109 11.61 -11.76 9.89
N LEU A 110 12.70 -12.24 9.30
CA LEU A 110 14.00 -11.56 9.28
C LEU A 110 14.38 -11.29 7.83
N ILE A 111 14.63 -10.03 7.51
CA ILE A 111 15.14 -9.59 6.21
C ILE A 111 16.60 -9.18 6.38
N ASP A 112 17.50 -9.82 5.63
CA ASP A 112 18.88 -9.37 5.47
C ASP A 112 18.96 -8.50 4.20
N ALA A 113 19.31 -7.23 4.34
CA ALA A 113 19.45 -6.29 3.22
C ALA A 113 20.51 -6.72 2.18
N ASN A 114 21.44 -7.60 2.56
CA ASN A 114 22.46 -8.14 1.65
C ASN A 114 22.01 -9.42 0.92
N ASP A 115 20.83 -9.95 1.29
CA ASP A 115 20.26 -11.11 0.60
C ASP A 115 19.83 -10.70 -0.81
N PRO A 116 20.28 -11.38 -1.88
CA PRO A 116 19.83 -11.10 -3.24
C PRO A 116 18.32 -11.23 -3.43
N ASP A 117 17.66 -11.98 -2.56
CA ASP A 117 16.21 -12.21 -2.57
C ASP A 117 15.44 -11.31 -1.58
N ALA A 118 16.10 -10.36 -0.91
CA ALA A 118 15.47 -9.48 0.08
C ALA A 118 14.18 -8.84 -0.45
N ALA A 119 14.19 -8.31 -1.66
CA ALA A 119 13.03 -7.67 -2.28
C ALA A 119 11.85 -8.64 -2.44
N THR A 120 12.10 -9.84 -2.96
CA THR A 120 11.07 -10.87 -3.13
C THR A 120 10.49 -11.31 -1.79
N LYS A 121 11.34 -11.46 -0.76
CA LYS A 121 10.91 -11.81 0.60
C LYS A 121 10.04 -10.72 1.23
N VAL A 122 10.41 -9.44 1.06
CA VAL A 122 9.61 -8.30 1.52
C VAL A 122 8.22 -8.32 0.89
N VAL A 123 8.12 -8.55 -0.42
CA VAL A 123 6.82 -8.59 -1.10
C VAL A 123 5.99 -9.80 -0.67
N TRP A 124 6.59 -10.96 -0.48
CA TRP A 124 5.86 -12.12 0.04
C TRP A 124 5.42 -11.94 1.49
N ASN A 125 6.15 -11.18 2.29
CA ASN A 125 5.70 -10.79 3.62
C ASN A 125 4.44 -9.91 3.55
N ASN A 126 4.35 -9.02 2.58
CA ASN A 126 3.15 -8.22 2.36
C ASN A 126 1.95 -9.07 1.90
N VAL A 127 2.17 -10.06 1.02
CA VAL A 127 1.08 -10.98 0.59
C VAL A 127 0.42 -11.68 1.77
N PHE A 128 1.22 -12.07 2.76
CA PHE A 128 0.76 -12.79 3.96
C PHE A 128 0.80 -11.92 5.23
N ARG A 129 0.57 -10.63 5.09
CA ARG A 129 0.61 -9.64 6.17
C ARG A 129 -0.39 -9.92 7.30
N PRO A 130 -0.13 -9.41 8.52
CA PRO A 130 -0.96 -9.71 9.70
C PRO A 130 -2.34 -9.07 9.70
N ILE A 131 -2.55 -8.03 8.90
CA ILE A 131 -3.79 -7.22 8.96
C ILE A 131 -5.05 -8.02 8.59
N THR A 132 -4.95 -8.96 7.65
CA THR A 132 -6.08 -9.74 7.14
C THR A 132 -5.67 -11.18 6.84
N SER A 133 -5.36 -11.97 7.88
CA SER A 133 -4.86 -13.34 7.68
C SER A 133 -5.94 -14.37 7.31
N ASP A 134 -7.21 -14.17 7.72
CA ASP A 134 -8.24 -15.20 7.61
C ASP A 134 -9.40 -14.79 6.70
N ASP A 135 -10.29 -13.95 7.20
CA ASP A 135 -11.43 -13.40 6.50
C ASP A 135 -11.61 -11.93 6.88
N TYR A 136 -12.23 -11.18 6.00
CA TYR A 136 -12.61 -9.80 6.31
C TYR A 136 -13.83 -9.38 5.50
N ASP A 137 -14.61 -8.48 6.07
CA ASP A 137 -15.73 -7.81 5.42
C ASP A 137 -15.80 -6.37 5.93
N LEU A 138 -15.27 -5.46 5.14
CA LEU A 138 -15.32 -4.03 5.39
C LEU A 138 -16.53 -3.49 4.63
N ARG A 139 -17.53 -3.01 5.37
CA ARG A 139 -18.80 -2.63 4.79
C ARG A 139 -18.94 -1.13 4.68
N TYR A 140 -19.67 -0.69 3.67
CA TYR A 140 -20.09 0.69 3.49
C TYR A 140 -18.91 1.67 3.43
N PHE A 141 -18.10 1.56 2.42
CA PHE A 141 -17.05 2.55 2.21
C PHE A 141 -17.39 3.49 1.05
N ASP A 142 -17.01 4.75 1.25
CA ASP A 142 -17.26 5.84 0.34
C ASP A 142 -16.01 6.15 -0.46
N CYS A 143 -16.18 6.45 -1.76
CA CYS A 143 -15.10 6.90 -2.63
C CYS A 143 -15.52 8.18 -3.34
N ASP A 144 -14.63 9.19 -3.31
CA ASP A 144 -14.81 10.44 -4.05
C ASP A 144 -13.69 10.61 -5.08
N THR A 145 -14.04 11.09 -6.26
CA THR A 145 -13.07 11.54 -7.26
C THR A 145 -12.86 13.05 -7.13
N VAL A 146 -11.60 13.46 -7.09
CA VAL A 146 -11.17 14.83 -6.82
C VAL A 146 -10.22 15.29 -7.92
N TYR A 147 -10.36 16.54 -8.38
CA TYR A 147 -9.42 17.16 -9.30
C TYR A 147 -8.42 18.04 -8.55
N THR A 148 -7.13 17.68 -8.64
CA THR A 148 -6.04 18.28 -7.86
C THR A 148 -5.26 19.38 -8.59
N GLY A 149 -5.57 19.64 -9.85
CA GLY A 149 -4.83 20.56 -10.73
C GLY A 149 -5.16 22.04 -10.57
N TYR A 150 -6.15 22.41 -9.77
CA TYR A 150 -6.60 23.78 -9.60
C TYR A 150 -6.01 24.43 -8.35
N LYS A 151 -5.86 25.76 -8.37
CA LYS A 151 -5.39 26.54 -7.19
C LYS A 151 -6.30 26.41 -5.97
N LYS A 152 -7.54 25.98 -6.17
CA LYS A 152 -8.47 25.53 -5.13
C LYS A 152 -8.90 24.13 -5.51
N PRO A 153 -8.92 23.19 -4.57
CA PRO A 153 -9.40 21.85 -4.85
C PRO A 153 -10.84 21.94 -5.38
N PHE A 154 -11.05 21.35 -6.53
CA PHE A 154 -12.37 21.25 -7.11
C PHE A 154 -12.84 19.81 -6.89
N PHE A 155 -13.76 19.67 -5.96
CA PHE A 155 -14.42 18.42 -5.70
C PHE A 155 -15.59 18.28 -6.67
N GLU A 156 -15.36 17.67 -7.81
CA GLU A 156 -16.47 17.14 -8.58
C GLU A 156 -16.69 15.71 -8.10
N VAL A 157 -17.79 15.54 -7.43
CA VAL A 157 -18.11 14.31 -6.74
C VAL A 157 -18.67 13.32 -7.77
N ALA A 158 -17.80 12.47 -8.31
CA ALA A 158 -18.27 11.14 -8.65
C ALA A 158 -18.27 10.34 -7.35
N TYR A 159 -19.32 10.53 -6.54
CA TYR A 159 -19.50 9.81 -5.30
C TYR A 159 -19.79 8.35 -5.61
N GLY A 160 -18.96 7.45 -5.09
CA GLY A 160 -19.20 6.02 -5.11
C GLY A 160 -19.35 5.49 -3.70
N GLN A 161 -20.34 4.65 -3.47
CA GLN A 161 -20.51 3.91 -2.22
C GLN A 161 -20.56 2.42 -2.52
N LEU A 162 -19.78 1.65 -1.76
CA LEU A 162 -19.67 0.20 -1.90
C LEU A 162 -20.21 -0.50 -0.66
N GLY A 163 -20.97 -1.60 -0.88
CA GLY A 163 -21.55 -2.38 0.19
C GLY A 163 -20.54 -3.24 0.92
N HIS A 164 -19.68 -3.94 0.19
CA HIS A 164 -18.69 -4.87 0.73
C HIS A 164 -17.33 -4.72 0.05
N TYR A 165 -16.31 -4.79 0.87
CA TYR A 165 -14.93 -5.07 0.50
C TYR A 165 -14.52 -6.30 1.31
N ALA A 166 -14.70 -7.48 0.73
CA ALA A 166 -14.62 -8.74 1.47
C ALA A 166 -13.57 -9.67 0.90
N GLY A 167 -12.92 -10.44 1.76
CA GLY A 167 -11.95 -11.45 1.39
C GLY A 167 -11.98 -12.67 2.29
N TYR A 168 -11.51 -13.78 1.75
CA TYR A 168 -11.37 -15.06 2.45
C TYR A 168 -10.09 -15.73 2.01
N ASN A 169 -9.16 -15.94 2.93
CA ASN A 169 -7.91 -16.63 2.68
C ASN A 169 -8.06 -18.12 2.94
N LEU A 170 -7.59 -18.96 2.00
CA LEU A 170 -7.58 -20.40 2.18
C LEU A 170 -6.29 -20.91 2.85
N VAL A 171 -5.25 -20.09 2.86
CA VAL A 171 -3.96 -20.37 3.52
C VAL A 171 -3.56 -19.21 4.41
N GLY A 172 -2.73 -19.47 5.41
CA GLY A 172 -2.23 -18.43 6.28
C GLY A 172 -3.16 -18.08 7.45
N ARG A 173 -4.20 -18.85 7.67
CA ARG A 173 -5.23 -18.58 8.67
C ARG A 173 -4.71 -18.78 10.08
N THR A 174 -5.05 -17.85 10.97
CA THR A 174 -4.48 -17.80 12.33
C THR A 174 -5.50 -17.68 13.45
N GLU A 175 -6.71 -17.20 13.19
CA GLU A 175 -7.71 -16.87 14.21
C GLU A 175 -9.04 -17.61 14.06
N VAL A 176 -9.49 -17.88 12.84
CA VAL A 176 -10.82 -18.45 12.53
C VAL A 176 -10.68 -19.80 11.83
N GLU A 177 -11.36 -20.83 12.36
CA GLU A 177 -11.41 -22.15 11.73
C GLU A 177 -11.99 -22.09 10.29
N PRO A 178 -11.47 -22.94 9.38
CA PRO A 178 -10.45 -23.97 9.57
C PRO A 178 -9.03 -23.40 9.62
N LEU A 179 -8.21 -23.91 10.53
CA LEU A 179 -6.83 -23.48 10.76
C LEU A 179 -5.83 -24.58 10.47
N PRO A 180 -4.60 -24.30 10.04
CA PRO A 180 -4.10 -23.01 9.50
C PRO A 180 -4.35 -22.88 8.00
N VAL A 181 -4.94 -23.89 7.38
CA VAL A 181 -5.23 -23.99 5.93
C VAL A 181 -6.62 -24.58 5.75
N ASP A 182 -7.44 -23.91 4.93
CA ASP A 182 -8.74 -24.44 4.54
C ASP A 182 -8.56 -25.73 3.70
N PRO A 183 -9.27 -26.83 4.00
CA PRO A 183 -9.17 -28.08 3.25
C PRO A 183 -9.39 -27.96 1.74
N ASP A 184 -10.19 -26.99 1.29
CA ASP A 184 -10.47 -26.77 -0.13
C ASP A 184 -9.24 -26.28 -0.90
N PHE A 185 -8.23 -25.73 -0.22
CA PHE A 185 -6.98 -25.35 -0.86
C PHE A 185 -6.35 -26.51 -1.65
N LYS A 186 -6.36 -27.71 -1.08
CA LYS A 186 -5.80 -28.92 -1.73
C LYS A 186 -6.49 -29.28 -3.05
N HIS A 187 -7.75 -28.91 -3.20
CA HIS A 187 -8.57 -29.24 -4.36
C HIS A 187 -8.62 -28.10 -5.38
N THR A 188 -8.59 -26.86 -4.90
CA THR A 188 -8.81 -25.67 -5.76
C THR A 188 -7.51 -24.95 -6.10
N ASN A 189 -6.46 -25.11 -5.28
CA ASN A 189 -5.22 -24.36 -5.34
C ASN A 189 -5.42 -22.81 -5.26
N ARG A 190 -6.54 -22.36 -4.66
CA ARG A 190 -6.85 -20.95 -4.48
C ARG A 190 -6.18 -20.42 -3.23
N LEU A 191 -5.44 -19.32 -3.33
CA LEU A 191 -4.85 -18.64 -2.18
C LEU A 191 -5.92 -17.84 -1.42
N TRP A 192 -6.71 -17.07 -2.16
CA TRP A 192 -7.78 -16.26 -1.59
C TRP A 192 -8.93 -15.99 -2.58
N LEU A 193 -10.05 -15.63 -2.00
CA LEU A 193 -11.27 -15.20 -2.65
C LEU A 193 -11.51 -13.74 -2.27
N PHE A 194 -11.97 -12.92 -3.20
CA PHE A 194 -12.22 -11.50 -2.99
C PHE A 194 -13.51 -11.05 -3.68
N LEU A 195 -14.30 -10.23 -3.00
CA LEU A 195 -15.50 -9.62 -3.53
C LEU A 195 -15.54 -8.13 -3.21
N LEU A 196 -15.77 -7.32 -4.23
CA LEU A 196 -15.99 -5.88 -4.15
C LEU A 196 -17.38 -5.57 -4.68
N GLY A 197 -18.18 -4.86 -3.89
CA GLY A 197 -19.55 -4.50 -4.27
C GLY A 197 -20.62 -5.12 -3.34
N PRO A 198 -21.93 -4.99 -3.68
CA PRO A 198 -22.41 -4.20 -4.82
C PRO A 198 -22.12 -2.70 -4.65
N GLU A 199 -21.97 -1.98 -5.73
CA GLU A 199 -22.05 -0.52 -5.69
C GLU A 199 -23.46 -0.11 -5.24
N LEU A 200 -23.53 0.80 -4.26
CA LEU A 200 -24.76 1.32 -3.70
C LEU A 200 -25.11 2.70 -4.27
N ALA A 201 -24.09 3.44 -4.69
CA ALA A 201 -24.18 4.72 -5.36
C ALA A 201 -22.97 4.88 -6.31
N PRO A 202 -23.08 5.67 -7.41
CA PRO A 202 -24.29 6.35 -7.89
C PRO A 202 -25.33 5.38 -8.48
N GLU A 203 -26.52 5.87 -8.77
CA GLU A 203 -27.65 5.04 -9.22
C GLU A 203 -27.38 4.28 -10.54
N ASP A 204 -26.62 4.86 -11.45
CA ASP A 204 -26.26 4.25 -12.74
C ASP A 204 -25.23 3.11 -12.61
N ALA A 205 -24.44 3.09 -11.53
CA ALA A 205 -23.49 2.04 -11.20
C ALA A 205 -24.04 1.02 -10.18
N ARG A 206 -25.17 1.34 -9.53
CA ARG A 206 -25.77 0.54 -8.46
C ARG A 206 -25.88 -0.94 -8.84
N GLY A 207 -25.43 -1.81 -7.93
CA GLY A 207 -25.45 -3.26 -8.10
C GLY A 207 -24.23 -3.81 -8.86
N THR A 208 -23.34 -2.97 -9.39
CA THR A 208 -22.10 -3.45 -10.00
C THR A 208 -21.22 -4.11 -8.96
N SER A 209 -20.63 -5.26 -9.31
CA SER A 209 -19.79 -6.04 -8.39
C SER A 209 -18.66 -6.74 -9.13
N LEU A 210 -17.57 -7.01 -8.39
CA LEU A 210 -16.41 -7.75 -8.89
C LEU A 210 -16.12 -8.92 -7.94
N LEU A 211 -15.89 -10.09 -8.51
CA LEU A 211 -15.45 -11.30 -7.80
C LEU A 211 -14.12 -11.75 -8.38
N ARG A 212 -13.14 -12.09 -7.51
CA ARG A 212 -11.82 -12.57 -7.94
C ARG A 212 -11.36 -13.75 -7.11
N TYR A 213 -10.73 -14.72 -7.78
CA TYR A 213 -10.00 -15.82 -7.14
C TYR A 213 -8.55 -15.77 -7.56
N ARG A 214 -7.62 -15.80 -6.60
CA ARG A 214 -6.19 -15.92 -6.84
C ARG A 214 -5.69 -17.33 -6.55
N TYR A 215 -4.80 -17.81 -7.38
CA TYR A 215 -4.25 -19.16 -7.30
C TYR A 215 -2.79 -19.15 -6.86
N ALA A 216 -2.39 -20.23 -6.16
CA ALA A 216 -1.01 -20.45 -5.75
C ALA A 216 -0.12 -20.91 -6.92
N ASP A 217 -0.71 -21.46 -7.99
CA ASP A 217 0.04 -21.82 -9.20
C ASP A 217 0.42 -20.55 -9.97
N PRO A 218 1.73 -20.25 -10.13
CA PRO A 218 2.18 -19.07 -10.86
C PRO A 218 1.77 -19.05 -12.34
N LYS A 219 1.42 -20.20 -12.89
CA LYS A 219 0.99 -20.32 -14.29
C LYS A 219 -0.52 -20.15 -14.49
N HIS A 220 -1.27 -20.17 -13.41
CA HIS A 220 -2.71 -19.98 -13.42
C HIS A 220 -3.02 -18.51 -13.10
N GLY A 221 -3.52 -17.76 -14.07
CA GLY A 221 -3.96 -16.38 -13.84
C GLY A 221 -5.16 -16.28 -12.90
N ASP A 222 -5.46 -15.07 -12.44
CA ASP A 222 -6.61 -14.84 -11.58
C ASP A 222 -7.91 -15.06 -12.36
N ASP A 223 -8.87 -15.73 -11.76
CA ASP A 223 -10.24 -15.74 -12.26
C ASP A 223 -10.97 -14.51 -11.73
N THR A 224 -11.41 -13.64 -12.63
CA THR A 224 -12.12 -12.41 -12.27
C THR A 224 -13.44 -12.33 -13.04
N TRP A 225 -14.51 -12.01 -12.33
CA TRP A 225 -15.84 -11.77 -12.91
C TRP A 225 -16.32 -10.39 -12.51
N ASP A 226 -16.98 -9.72 -13.44
CA ASP A 226 -17.78 -8.52 -13.16
C ASP A 226 -19.26 -8.78 -13.43
N TRP A 227 -20.09 -8.20 -12.59
CA TRP A 227 -21.50 -8.06 -12.80
C TRP A 227 -21.83 -6.60 -13.01
N THR A 228 -22.42 -6.29 -14.14
CA THR A 228 -22.85 -4.92 -14.46
C THR A 228 -24.37 -4.88 -14.54
N THR A 229 -25.01 -4.13 -13.65
CA THR A 229 -26.47 -4.06 -13.52
C THR A 229 -27.14 -3.50 -14.78
N GLY A 230 -26.57 -2.45 -15.36
CA GLY A 230 -27.13 -1.82 -16.57
C GLY A 230 -27.28 -2.79 -17.75
N THR A 231 -26.45 -3.82 -17.84
CA THR A 231 -26.54 -4.85 -18.88
C THR A 231 -27.11 -6.17 -18.37
N ARG A 232 -27.22 -6.36 -17.06
CA ARG A 232 -27.57 -7.61 -16.36
C ARG A 232 -26.76 -8.80 -16.86
N ARG A 233 -25.44 -8.60 -17.02
CA ARG A 233 -24.54 -9.63 -17.54
C ARG A 233 -23.40 -9.90 -16.58
N LEU A 234 -23.20 -11.17 -16.31
CA LEU A 234 -22.00 -11.69 -15.71
C LEU A 234 -20.96 -11.87 -16.81
N ARG A 235 -19.79 -11.28 -16.66
CA ARG A 235 -18.68 -11.41 -17.59
C ARG A 235 -17.45 -11.90 -16.85
N ARG A 236 -16.75 -12.85 -17.43
CA ARG A 236 -15.40 -13.17 -17.01
C ARG A 236 -14.44 -12.18 -17.64
N LEU A 237 -13.66 -11.51 -16.83
CA LEU A 237 -12.67 -10.55 -17.31
C LEU A 237 -11.40 -11.27 -17.77
N ASN A 238 -10.76 -10.67 -18.74
CA ASN A 238 -9.45 -11.08 -19.22
C ASN A 238 -8.36 -10.48 -18.31
N GLU A 239 -7.28 -11.19 -18.06
CA GLU A 239 -6.17 -10.74 -17.19
C GLU A 239 -5.59 -9.37 -17.58
N ALA A 240 -5.57 -9.05 -18.87
CA ALA A 240 -5.09 -7.74 -19.38
C ALA A 240 -5.91 -6.53 -18.89
N ILE A 241 -7.11 -6.75 -18.34
CA ILE A 241 -7.99 -5.67 -17.84
C ILE A 241 -7.70 -5.36 -16.36
N ASN A 242 -6.98 -6.23 -15.66
CA ASN A 242 -6.75 -6.12 -14.22
C ASN A 242 -5.98 -4.85 -13.81
N SER A 243 -5.17 -4.28 -14.69
CA SER A 243 -4.38 -3.06 -14.44
C SER A 243 -5.04 -1.77 -14.96
N SER A 244 -6.26 -1.84 -15.49
CA SER A 244 -6.96 -0.67 -16.01
C SER A 244 -7.86 -0.05 -14.94
N ALA A 245 -7.76 1.27 -14.75
CA ALA A 245 -8.69 2.01 -13.91
C ALA A 245 -10.14 1.83 -14.40
N THR A 246 -11.06 1.66 -13.45
CA THR A 246 -12.48 1.47 -13.73
C THR A 246 -13.22 2.81 -13.70
N GLY A 247 -13.85 3.18 -14.82
CA GLY A 247 -14.66 4.39 -14.90
C GLY A 247 -13.85 5.67 -14.68
N THR A 248 -14.32 6.55 -13.80
CA THR A 248 -13.66 7.82 -13.43
C THR A 248 -12.64 7.67 -12.30
N GLN A 249 -12.53 6.49 -11.72
CA GLN A 249 -11.63 6.23 -10.61
C GLN A 249 -10.17 6.13 -11.08
N THR A 250 -9.26 6.53 -10.20
CA THR A 250 -7.81 6.38 -10.44
C THR A 250 -7.25 5.06 -9.90
N PHE A 251 -8.06 4.29 -9.18
CA PHE A 251 -7.73 2.94 -8.74
C PHE A 251 -7.91 1.94 -9.87
N ASP A 252 -7.08 0.91 -9.86
CA ASP A 252 -7.27 -0.33 -10.59
C ASP A 252 -7.43 -1.50 -9.61
N PRO A 253 -7.91 -2.67 -10.06
CA PRO A 253 -8.17 -3.81 -9.17
C PRO A 253 -6.96 -4.35 -8.42
N ASP A 254 -5.75 -4.07 -8.87
CA ASP A 254 -4.51 -4.54 -8.24
C ASP A 254 -3.96 -3.55 -7.20
N HIS A 255 -4.60 -2.39 -7.04
CA HIS A 255 -4.16 -1.34 -6.11
C HIS A 255 -5.24 -0.88 -5.11
N TYR A 256 -6.39 -1.57 -5.01
CA TYR A 256 -7.42 -1.22 -4.01
C TYR A 256 -6.95 -1.37 -2.56
N SER A 257 -6.03 -2.28 -2.29
CA SER A 257 -5.46 -2.52 -0.96
C SER A 257 -3.94 -2.45 -0.98
N GLY A 258 -3.39 -1.39 -1.57
CA GLY A 258 -1.98 -1.21 -1.78
C GLY A 258 -1.47 -1.90 -3.05
N PHE A 259 -0.24 -2.40 -3.04
CA PHE A 259 0.36 -3.13 -4.17
C PHE A 259 -0.02 -4.61 -4.07
N ASN A 260 -1.01 -5.05 -4.82
CA ASN A 260 -1.56 -6.41 -4.76
C ASN A 260 -1.67 -7.12 -6.13
N PRO A 261 -0.80 -6.84 -7.11
CA PRO A 261 -0.74 -7.67 -8.31
C PRO A 261 -0.18 -9.05 -7.98
N LYS A 262 -0.24 -9.96 -8.95
CA LYS A 262 0.36 -11.29 -8.80
C LYS A 262 1.88 -11.17 -8.70
N THR A 263 2.44 -11.61 -7.57
CA THR A 263 3.86 -11.40 -7.22
C THR A 263 4.83 -11.90 -8.30
N GLU A 264 4.52 -13.02 -8.92
CA GLU A 264 5.36 -13.67 -9.94
C GLU A 264 5.41 -12.91 -11.29
N GLU A 265 4.52 -11.96 -11.48
CA GLU A 265 4.43 -11.14 -12.69
C GLU A 265 5.37 -9.93 -12.69
N TYR A 266 6.14 -9.77 -11.62
CA TYR A 266 7.10 -8.67 -11.46
C TYR A 266 8.51 -9.17 -11.21
N ASN A 267 9.49 -8.33 -11.56
CA ASN A 267 10.87 -8.44 -11.10
C ASN A 267 11.08 -7.42 -9.99
N TYR A 268 11.62 -7.88 -8.87
CA TYR A 268 11.83 -7.04 -7.69
C TYR A 268 13.30 -6.72 -7.49
N LYS A 269 13.57 -5.50 -7.01
CA LYS A 269 14.89 -5.04 -6.63
C LYS A 269 14.82 -4.34 -5.28
N PHE A 270 15.65 -4.76 -4.34
CA PHE A 270 15.81 -4.08 -3.06
C PHE A 270 16.60 -2.78 -3.27
N LEU A 271 16.00 -1.64 -2.92
CA LEU A 271 16.63 -0.32 -3.07
C LEU A 271 17.28 0.16 -1.78
N GLY A 272 16.99 -0.49 -0.65
CA GLY A 272 17.50 -0.16 0.67
C GLY A 272 16.42 -0.09 1.72
N GLU A 273 16.81 0.42 2.88
CA GLU A 273 15.93 0.67 4.02
C GLU A 273 16.15 2.10 4.54
N LYS A 274 15.12 2.71 5.08
CA LYS A 274 15.17 4.12 5.51
C LYS A 274 14.10 4.43 6.53
N GLU A 275 14.43 5.35 7.46
CA GLU A 275 13.44 5.99 8.32
C GLU A 275 12.62 7.01 7.50
N MET A 276 11.31 6.82 7.43
CA MET A 276 10.39 7.64 6.66
C MET A 276 9.09 7.90 7.43
N LEU A 277 8.37 8.96 7.06
CA LEU A 277 7.10 9.30 7.68
C LEU A 277 5.94 8.49 7.09
N ALA A 278 5.04 8.00 7.94
CA ALA A 278 3.81 7.34 7.52
C ALA A 278 2.65 7.59 8.50
N THR A 279 1.43 7.43 8.00
CA THR A 279 0.20 7.51 8.80
C THR A 279 -0.20 6.11 9.25
N VAL A 280 0.29 5.67 10.40
CA VAL A 280 0.03 4.32 10.94
C VAL A 280 -0.83 4.32 12.20
N ASP A 281 -1.17 5.50 12.69
CA ASP A 281 -2.05 5.70 13.85
C ASP A 281 -3.01 6.86 13.57
N ALA A 282 -3.73 6.78 12.45
CA ALA A 282 -4.74 7.77 12.08
C ALA A 282 -5.86 7.82 13.13
N GLU A 283 -6.23 9.03 13.57
CA GLU A 283 -7.27 9.21 14.59
C GLU A 283 -8.65 8.82 14.06
N HIS A 284 -8.92 9.12 12.81
CA HIS A 284 -10.22 8.89 12.15
C HIS A 284 -10.00 8.56 10.68
N SER A 285 -11.06 8.20 9.99
CA SER A 285 -11.07 8.15 8.53
C SER A 285 -10.74 9.52 7.95
N PRO A 286 -10.01 9.60 6.82
CA PRO A 286 -9.66 10.88 6.22
C PRO A 286 -10.88 11.72 5.91
N GLU A 287 -10.79 13.01 6.19
CA GLU A 287 -11.82 13.97 5.79
C GLU A 287 -11.52 14.50 4.39
N VAL A 288 -12.42 14.24 3.47
CA VAL A 288 -12.24 14.56 2.04
C VAL A 288 -12.26 16.05 1.75
N ARG A 289 -13.09 16.77 2.42
CA ARG A 289 -13.33 18.18 2.11
C ARG A 289 -12.47 19.09 2.97
N CYS A 290 -11.20 18.77 3.04
CA CYS A 290 -10.21 19.55 3.73
C CYS A 290 -9.87 20.81 2.95
N PRO A 291 -10.22 22.01 3.40
CA PRO A 291 -10.00 23.22 2.60
C PRO A 291 -8.53 23.59 2.42
N THR A 292 -7.62 22.94 3.16
CA THR A 292 -6.18 23.22 3.17
C THR A 292 -5.35 22.27 2.35
N ASP A 293 -5.91 21.10 1.94
CA ASP A 293 -5.13 20.11 1.26
C ASP A 293 -5.44 20.07 -0.22
N GLY A 294 -4.94 20.57 -1.10
CA GLY A 294 -5.14 20.58 -2.56
C GLY A 294 -5.90 19.40 -3.20
N GLY A 295 -6.67 18.66 -2.38
CA GLY A 295 -7.47 17.50 -2.76
C GLY A 295 -6.63 16.22 -2.82
N ALA A 296 -7.20 15.12 -2.38
CA ALA A 296 -6.61 13.79 -2.37
C ALA A 296 -5.82 13.41 -1.11
N SER A 297 -6.06 14.06 0.00
CA SER A 297 -5.46 13.66 1.26
C SER A 297 -6.31 14.02 2.47
N ALA A 298 -5.97 13.48 3.62
CA ALA A 298 -6.63 13.75 4.87
C ALA A 298 -6.18 15.05 5.51
N CYS A 299 -7.06 15.68 6.25
CA CYS A 299 -6.78 16.83 7.09
C CYS A 299 -6.48 16.44 8.51
N PRO A 300 -5.62 17.27 9.15
CA PRO A 300 -4.22 16.89 9.20
C PRO A 300 -4.11 15.58 9.94
N GLU A 301 -3.64 14.56 9.30
CA GLU A 301 -3.40 13.25 9.92
C GLU A 301 -2.10 13.20 10.70
N ARG A 302 -2.04 12.21 11.59
CA ARG A 302 -0.88 11.91 12.43
C ARG A 302 0.14 11.12 11.63
N TRP A 303 1.34 11.66 11.52
CA TRP A 303 2.47 11.06 10.84
C TRP A 303 3.57 10.76 11.84
N GLN A 304 4.15 9.58 11.77
CA GLN A 304 5.25 9.17 12.64
C GLN A 304 6.39 8.56 11.84
N MET A 305 7.60 8.60 12.40
CA MET A 305 8.76 7.96 11.78
C MET A 305 8.61 6.45 11.84
N ARG A 306 8.85 5.79 10.69
CA ARG A 306 8.74 4.35 10.51
C ARG A 306 9.96 3.84 9.77
N HIS A 307 10.45 2.67 10.15
CA HIS A 307 11.47 1.97 9.39
C HIS A 307 10.84 1.26 8.19
N MET A 308 11.32 1.59 6.99
CA MET A 308 10.75 1.07 5.75
C MET A 308 11.78 0.36 4.90
N TYR A 309 11.37 -0.78 4.34
CA TYR A 309 12.04 -1.40 3.22
C TYR A 309 11.54 -0.78 1.91
N ILE A 310 12.47 -0.43 1.03
CA ILE A 310 12.14 0.20 -0.26
C ILE A 310 12.42 -0.80 -1.37
N VAL A 311 11.38 -1.14 -2.12
CA VAL A 311 11.43 -2.16 -3.18
C VAL A 311 10.95 -1.58 -4.50
N SER A 312 11.71 -1.78 -5.57
CA SER A 312 11.23 -1.53 -6.95
C SER A 312 10.60 -2.81 -7.49
N ALA A 313 9.42 -2.67 -8.09
CA ALA A 313 8.70 -3.72 -8.80
C ALA A 313 8.56 -3.33 -10.28
N GLU A 314 9.13 -4.11 -11.18
CA GLU A 314 9.07 -3.89 -12.62
C GLU A 314 8.22 -4.98 -13.27
N PRO A 315 7.14 -4.62 -14.03
CA PRO A 315 6.29 -5.60 -14.70
C PRO A 315 7.09 -6.48 -15.66
N ARG A 316 6.89 -7.76 -15.60
CA ARG A 316 7.49 -8.70 -16.55
C ARG A 316 6.72 -8.68 -17.87
N ARG A 317 7.44 -8.40 -18.96
CA ARG A 317 6.86 -8.31 -20.31
C ARG A 317 6.72 -9.67 -21.01
N ASP A 318 7.28 -10.72 -20.43
CA ASP A 318 7.21 -12.11 -20.91
C ASP A 318 6.01 -12.91 -20.37
N VAL A 319 5.19 -12.27 -19.55
CA VAL A 319 3.95 -12.82 -18.98
C VAL A 319 2.78 -11.85 -19.28
N ASN A 320 1.72 -11.91 -18.49
CA ASN A 320 0.46 -11.16 -18.73
C ASN A 320 0.59 -9.63 -18.64
N ASN A 321 1.73 -9.10 -18.18
CA ASN A 321 1.97 -7.66 -17.99
C ASN A 321 2.55 -6.92 -19.21
N ALA A 322 2.49 -7.50 -20.40
CA ALA A 322 3.01 -6.86 -21.63
C ALA A 322 2.38 -5.48 -21.90
N GLU A 323 1.11 -5.30 -21.54
CA GLU A 323 0.33 -4.09 -21.73
C GLU A 323 0.33 -3.14 -20.51
N ALA A 324 1.05 -3.47 -19.43
CA ALA A 324 1.13 -2.62 -18.24
C ALA A 324 1.52 -1.18 -18.62
N LEU A 325 0.78 -0.20 -18.10
CA LEU A 325 1.00 1.23 -18.37
C LEU A 325 2.26 1.73 -17.64
N GLU A 326 2.56 1.16 -16.48
CA GLU A 326 3.72 1.47 -15.68
C GLU A 326 5.01 0.84 -16.22
N SER A 327 6.13 1.52 -16.01
CA SER A 327 7.47 0.95 -16.18
C SER A 327 7.95 0.27 -14.91
N LYS A 328 7.60 0.84 -13.75
CA LYS A 328 7.92 0.33 -12.42
C LYS A 328 7.02 0.94 -11.37
N SER A 329 6.90 0.26 -10.25
CA SER A 329 6.41 0.82 -8.99
C SER A 329 7.52 0.82 -7.94
N VAL A 330 7.55 1.83 -7.07
CA VAL A 330 8.42 1.86 -5.88
C VAL A 330 7.52 1.73 -4.67
N ILE A 331 7.71 0.63 -3.95
CA ILE A 331 6.93 0.23 -2.79
C ILE A 331 7.70 0.62 -1.54
N TYR A 332 7.07 1.33 -0.63
CA TYR A 332 7.61 1.72 0.68
C TYR A 332 6.91 0.87 1.74
N MET A 333 7.56 -0.20 2.16
CA MET A 333 7.00 -1.22 3.04
C MET A 333 7.38 -0.97 4.48
N ASP A 334 6.39 -0.77 5.36
CA ASP A 334 6.64 -0.69 6.81
C ASP A 334 7.13 -2.04 7.35
N SER A 335 8.23 -2.04 8.08
CA SER A 335 8.90 -3.26 8.55
C SER A 335 8.19 -3.99 9.69
N GLU A 336 7.25 -3.33 10.37
CA GLU A 336 6.45 -3.93 11.44
C GLU A 336 5.08 -4.37 10.95
N MET A 337 4.43 -3.55 10.10
CA MET A 337 3.08 -3.82 9.61
C MET A 337 3.07 -4.75 8.39
N TRP A 338 4.17 -4.81 7.64
CA TRP A 338 4.22 -5.49 6.34
C TRP A 338 3.12 -5.05 5.38
N PHE A 339 2.73 -3.80 5.53
CA PHE A 339 1.84 -3.06 4.66
C PHE A 339 2.59 -1.86 4.10
N GLU A 340 2.26 -1.45 2.89
CA GLU A 340 2.84 -0.28 2.26
C GLU A 340 1.99 0.97 2.52
N PRO A 341 2.44 1.92 3.36
CA PRO A 341 1.75 3.18 3.55
C PRO A 341 1.61 3.97 2.25
N TYR A 342 2.55 3.80 1.32
CA TYR A 342 2.47 4.40 -0.01
C TYR A 342 3.29 3.66 -1.07
N VAL A 343 2.85 3.82 -2.32
CA VAL A 343 3.49 3.29 -3.52
C VAL A 343 3.54 4.38 -4.58
N ASP A 344 4.70 4.60 -5.19
CA ASP A 344 4.88 5.49 -6.33
C ASP A 344 5.02 4.68 -7.61
N THR A 345 4.15 4.95 -8.58
CA THR A 345 4.16 4.28 -9.89
C THR A 345 4.65 5.23 -10.96
N TYR A 346 5.51 4.74 -11.84
CA TYR A 346 6.16 5.49 -12.90
C TYR A 346 5.72 5.00 -14.27
N ASP A 347 5.46 5.92 -15.18
CA ASP A 347 5.08 5.61 -16.58
C ASP A 347 6.24 5.03 -17.40
N ARG A 348 5.97 4.69 -18.66
CA ARG A 348 6.98 4.12 -19.58
C ARG A 348 8.13 5.07 -19.93
N ARG A 349 8.00 6.38 -19.62
CA ARG A 349 9.07 7.38 -19.75
C ARG A 349 9.90 7.52 -18.48
N GLY A 350 9.49 6.84 -17.39
CA GLY A 350 10.10 6.93 -16.08
C GLY A 350 9.68 8.16 -15.28
N GLU A 351 8.59 8.83 -15.69
CA GLU A 351 8.02 9.96 -14.97
C GLU A 351 7.00 9.49 -13.95
N LEU A 352 6.91 10.17 -12.79
CA LEU A 352 5.91 9.86 -11.77
C LEU A 352 4.52 9.95 -12.40
N PHE A 353 3.78 8.85 -12.28
CA PHE A 353 2.47 8.69 -12.87
C PHE A 353 1.38 8.68 -11.81
N ARG A 354 1.48 7.77 -10.82
CA ARG A 354 0.51 7.64 -9.73
C ARG A 354 1.20 7.54 -8.38
N ASN A 355 0.50 7.99 -7.35
CA ASN A 355 0.84 7.73 -5.97
C ASN A 355 -0.37 7.12 -5.27
N HIS A 356 -0.17 5.95 -4.69
CA HIS A 356 -1.12 5.34 -3.75
C HIS A 356 -0.69 5.68 -2.34
N LEU A 357 -1.61 6.13 -1.50
CA LEU A 357 -1.38 6.46 -0.10
C LEU A 357 -2.49 5.82 0.74
N SER A 358 -2.09 5.13 1.80
CA SER A 358 -3.00 4.50 2.76
C SER A 358 -2.89 5.18 4.12
N TRP A 359 -4.03 5.42 4.75
CA TRP A 359 -4.13 5.84 6.16
C TRP A 359 -4.45 4.61 6.99
N LEU A 360 -3.63 4.36 7.98
CA LEU A 360 -3.69 3.18 8.81
C LEU A 360 -3.96 3.58 10.26
N ALA A 361 -4.65 2.74 11.00
CA ALA A 361 -4.88 2.90 12.42
C ALA A 361 -4.48 1.62 13.16
N TYR A 362 -4.01 1.76 14.41
CA TYR A 362 -3.58 0.64 15.24
C TYR A 362 -4.31 0.69 16.59
N ARG A 363 -5.36 -0.11 16.73
CA ARG A 363 -6.25 -0.11 17.89
C ARG A 363 -7.01 -1.43 18.03
N ASP A 364 -7.83 -1.55 19.09
CA ASP A 364 -8.63 -2.75 19.37
C ASP A 364 -10.01 -2.77 18.68
N ARG A 365 -10.35 -1.72 17.91
CA ARG A 365 -11.67 -1.56 17.26
C ARG A 365 -11.56 -0.67 16.02
N PRO A 366 -12.50 -0.79 15.04
CA PRO A 366 -12.40 -0.06 13.76
C PRO A 366 -12.46 1.47 13.93
N VAL A 367 -13.35 1.97 14.78
CA VAL A 367 -13.44 3.40 15.13
C VAL A 367 -13.44 3.56 16.65
N PRO A 368 -12.99 4.69 17.22
CA PRO A 368 -12.78 4.84 18.65
C PRO A 368 -14.01 4.55 19.54
N ASP A 369 -15.21 4.79 19.02
CA ASP A 369 -16.49 4.61 19.71
C ASP A 369 -17.25 3.34 19.30
N ALA A 370 -16.63 2.46 18.48
CA ALA A 370 -17.25 1.22 18.01
C ALA A 370 -17.67 0.31 19.16
N LYS A 371 -18.86 -0.29 19.03
CA LYS A 371 -19.43 -1.24 19.98
C LYS A 371 -19.44 -2.68 19.45
N VAL A 372 -19.15 -2.85 18.17
CA VAL A 372 -19.00 -4.14 17.51
C VAL A 372 -17.57 -4.28 16.97
N ALA A 373 -17.20 -5.48 16.57
CA ALA A 373 -15.85 -5.77 16.08
C ALA A 373 -14.73 -5.31 17.05
N ILE A 374 -14.92 -5.55 18.37
CA ILE A 374 -13.94 -5.25 19.41
C ILE A 374 -13.06 -6.48 19.61
N TYR A 375 -11.76 -6.27 19.56
CA TYR A 375 -10.76 -7.33 19.66
C TYR A 375 -10.08 -7.32 21.02
N PRO A 376 -9.57 -8.47 21.50
CA PRO A 376 -8.86 -8.55 22.77
C PRO A 376 -7.43 -7.97 22.72
N PHE A 377 -6.97 -7.54 21.54
CA PHE A 377 -5.67 -6.94 21.27
C PHE A 377 -5.79 -5.89 20.18
N LYS A 378 -4.82 -4.98 20.11
CA LYS A 378 -4.72 -4.03 19.00
C LYS A 378 -4.41 -4.76 17.70
N ARG A 379 -4.96 -4.25 16.62
CA ARG A 379 -4.66 -4.67 15.25
C ARG A 379 -4.68 -3.47 14.32
N GLU A 380 -4.22 -3.68 13.12
CA GLU A 380 -4.18 -2.67 12.08
C GLU A 380 -5.51 -2.58 11.35
N TYR A 381 -5.85 -1.37 10.93
CA TYR A 381 -7.00 -1.07 10.07
C TYR A 381 -6.57 -0.13 8.96
N VAL A 382 -7.04 -0.37 7.73
CA VAL A 382 -6.92 0.60 6.65
C VAL A 382 -8.12 1.53 6.73
N VAL A 383 -7.96 2.72 7.28
CA VAL A 383 -9.06 3.68 7.49
C VAL A 383 -9.32 4.58 6.30
N GLY A 384 -8.45 4.55 5.31
CA GLY A 384 -8.64 5.24 4.04
C GLY A 384 -7.49 4.96 3.08
N VAL A 385 -7.81 5.10 1.81
CA VAL A 385 -6.84 4.96 0.72
C VAL A 385 -7.05 6.06 -0.31
N SER A 386 -5.99 6.50 -0.96
CA SER A 386 -6.11 7.37 -2.12
C SER A 386 -5.20 6.91 -3.25
N SER A 387 -5.67 7.07 -4.47
CA SER A 387 -4.88 6.95 -5.68
C SER A 387 -4.88 8.29 -6.38
N THR A 388 -3.71 8.90 -6.56
CA THR A 388 -3.55 10.21 -7.23
C THR A 388 -2.80 10.03 -8.53
N ASP A 389 -3.46 10.35 -9.63
CA ASP A 389 -2.82 10.49 -10.94
C ASP A 389 -2.24 11.90 -11.05
N VAL A 390 -0.91 11.99 -10.94
CA VAL A 390 -0.21 13.29 -10.93
C VAL A 390 -0.16 13.94 -12.32
N GLN A 391 -0.30 13.16 -13.38
CA GLN A 391 -0.28 13.65 -14.76
C GLN A 391 -1.66 14.14 -15.19
N ALA A 392 -2.73 13.45 -14.78
CA ALA A 392 -4.10 13.87 -15.01
C ALA A 392 -4.62 14.90 -13.98
N SER A 393 -3.86 15.14 -12.91
CA SER A 393 -4.27 16.01 -11.80
C SER A 393 -5.62 15.62 -11.20
N SER A 394 -5.82 14.32 -11.02
CA SER A 394 -7.04 13.75 -10.42
C SER A 394 -6.68 12.70 -9.37
N ALA A 395 -7.59 12.48 -8.45
CA ALA A 395 -7.43 11.45 -7.43
C ALA A 395 -8.76 10.82 -7.07
N THR A 396 -8.73 9.57 -6.65
CA THR A 396 -9.83 8.91 -5.96
C THR A 396 -9.42 8.68 -4.52
N MET A 397 -10.28 9.07 -3.59
CA MET A 397 -10.12 8.82 -2.16
C MET A 397 -11.26 7.95 -1.68
N CYS A 398 -10.92 6.90 -0.94
CA CYS A 398 -11.90 6.04 -0.30
C CYS A 398 -11.69 6.06 1.21
N TYR A 399 -12.79 6.17 1.95
CA TYR A 399 -12.79 6.08 3.41
C TYR A 399 -13.43 4.80 3.86
N LEU A 400 -12.86 4.26 4.89
CA LEU A 400 -13.26 3.02 5.48
C LEU A 400 -13.39 3.22 7.01
N PRO A 401 -14.54 3.06 7.60
CA PRO A 401 -15.87 3.01 6.96
C PRO A 401 -16.29 4.37 6.41
N GLY A 402 -17.29 4.36 5.50
CA GLY A 402 -17.85 5.58 4.95
C GLY A 402 -18.35 6.55 6.01
N LEU A 403 -18.18 7.85 5.77
CA LEU A 403 -18.51 8.88 6.75
C LEU A 403 -20.02 9.05 6.96
N GLU A 404 -20.81 8.75 5.94
CA GLU A 404 -22.26 9.01 5.90
C GLU A 404 -23.10 7.76 6.21
N THR A 405 -22.46 6.65 6.60
CA THR A 405 -23.18 5.40 6.86
C THR A 405 -23.43 5.20 8.35
N PRO A 406 -24.62 4.73 8.76
CA PRO A 406 -24.90 4.40 10.15
C PRO A 406 -24.12 3.16 10.62
N GLU A 407 -23.65 2.34 9.70
CA GLU A 407 -22.94 1.06 9.94
C GLU A 407 -21.42 1.24 10.00
N ARG A 408 -20.92 2.38 10.42
CA ARG A 408 -19.48 2.71 10.56
C ARG A 408 -18.68 1.74 11.41
N GLU A 409 -19.34 0.89 12.19
CA GLU A 409 -18.73 -0.13 13.02
C GLU A 409 -18.57 -1.49 12.31
N CYS A 410 -19.11 -1.65 11.10
CA CYS A 410 -19.16 -2.92 10.38
C CYS A 410 -17.85 -3.27 9.69
N TRP A 411 -16.79 -3.35 10.47
CA TRP A 411 -15.46 -3.79 10.06
C TRP A 411 -15.08 -5.09 10.74
N TYR A 412 -15.31 -6.17 10.03
CA TYR A 412 -15.05 -7.51 10.53
C TYR A 412 -13.75 -8.02 9.92
N ILE A 413 -12.73 -8.23 10.74
CA ILE A 413 -11.45 -8.79 10.34
C ILE A 413 -11.19 -10.02 11.19
N ASN A 414 -11.00 -11.20 10.58
CA ASN A 414 -10.74 -12.46 11.25
C ASN A 414 -11.78 -12.79 12.35
N MET A 415 -13.05 -12.64 12.01
CA MET A 415 -14.18 -12.90 12.92
C MET A 415 -15.17 -13.94 12.37
N GLY A 416 -14.90 -14.51 11.21
CA GLY A 416 -15.84 -15.43 10.54
C GLY A 416 -17.08 -14.74 10.01
N ALA A 417 -16.97 -13.45 9.63
CA ALA A 417 -18.10 -12.66 9.13
C ALA A 417 -18.56 -13.09 7.73
N VAL A 418 -17.67 -13.68 6.96
CA VAL A 418 -17.94 -14.24 5.63
C VAL A 418 -17.35 -15.64 5.51
N ASP A 419 -18.03 -16.49 4.75
CA ASP A 419 -17.58 -17.83 4.41
C ASP A 419 -17.42 -17.98 2.89
N LYS A 420 -17.01 -19.15 2.43
CA LYS A 420 -16.80 -19.42 0.99
C LYS A 420 -18.06 -19.29 0.15
N ALA A 421 -19.24 -19.49 0.72
CA ALA A 421 -20.52 -19.36 -0.01
C ALA A 421 -20.81 -17.89 -0.41
N PHE A 422 -20.24 -16.94 0.32
CA PHE A 422 -20.29 -15.52 0.00
C PHE A 422 -19.56 -15.18 -1.32
N PHE A 423 -18.51 -15.92 -1.65
CA PHE A 423 -17.65 -15.66 -2.80
C PHE A 423 -17.99 -16.56 -4.00
N THR A 424 -19.24 -16.56 -4.41
CA THR A 424 -19.70 -17.26 -5.63
C THR A 424 -20.32 -16.28 -6.62
N THR A 425 -20.35 -16.63 -7.89
CA THR A 425 -21.01 -15.81 -8.91
C THR A 425 -22.51 -15.66 -8.64
N GLU A 426 -23.13 -16.70 -8.09
CA GLU A 426 -24.54 -16.70 -7.69
C GLU A 426 -24.80 -15.75 -6.53
N ALA A 427 -23.94 -15.76 -5.49
CA ALA A 427 -24.06 -14.86 -4.35
C ALA A 427 -23.83 -13.40 -4.79
N MET A 428 -22.82 -13.14 -5.62
CA MET A 428 -22.53 -11.82 -6.18
C MET A 428 -23.75 -11.26 -6.96
N VAL A 429 -24.32 -12.02 -7.85
CA VAL A 429 -25.52 -11.61 -8.63
C VAL A 429 -26.70 -11.34 -7.70
N LYS A 430 -26.95 -12.23 -6.73
CA LYS A 430 -28.05 -12.07 -5.77
C LYS A 430 -27.89 -10.81 -4.93
N MET A 431 -26.70 -10.52 -4.41
CA MET A 431 -26.42 -9.28 -3.65
C MET A 431 -26.63 -8.03 -4.52
N SER A 432 -26.21 -8.08 -5.77
CA SER A 432 -26.39 -7.00 -6.73
C SER A 432 -27.86 -6.70 -7.04
N GLU A 433 -28.70 -7.71 -7.06
CA GLU A 433 -30.15 -7.54 -7.26
C GLU A 433 -30.88 -7.00 -6.02
N VAL A 434 -30.47 -7.41 -4.82
CA VAL A 434 -31.02 -6.89 -3.55
C VAL A 434 -30.64 -5.45 -3.31
N GLY A 435 -29.48 -5.00 -3.75
CA GLY A 435 -29.06 -3.60 -3.69
C GLY A 435 -29.97 -2.63 -4.48
N HIS A 436 -30.93 -3.18 -5.25
CA HIS A 436 -31.97 -2.42 -5.98
C HIS A 436 -33.31 -2.28 -5.23
N MET A 437 -33.48 -2.94 -4.09
CA MET A 437 -34.69 -2.83 -3.26
C MET A 437 -34.46 -1.86 -2.11
#